data_3bdc992fe1adc0585a49db8940961749
#
_entry.id   3bdc992fe1adc0585a49db8940961749
#
_cell.length_a   1.000
_cell.length_b   1.000
_cell.length_c   1.000
_cell.angle_alpha   90.00
_cell.angle_beta   90.00
_cell.angle_gamma   90.00
#
_symmetry.space_group_name_H-M   'P 1'
#
loop_
_entity.id
_entity.type
_entity.pdbx_description
1 polymer ?
#
loop_
_entity_poly.entity_id
_entity_poly.type
_entity_poly.pdbx_seq_one_letter_code
_entity_poly.pdbx_strand_id
1 'polypeptide(L)'
;MSKSKLDLDFFKKEVFMAPKTVAIIMDGNGRWAKQRGLPRTAGHKKGADTIRTVALAAQDMGIQKLILYAFSTENWKRPEDEVSYLCKLPGLFFNKFINELMEKNIRVTFAGELEKFPQATQDVINKAVNMSKNNTGLELCLAINYGSRREMLLGMKKYADEVVQGKRENDLTEEEFSKYLFVPEDIDLMIRTSGELRISNYLL
;
A
#
# COMPACT_ATOMS: atom_id res chain seq x y z
N MET A 1 -20.51 -28.71 38.99
CA MET A 1 -21.45 -28.43 37.90
C MET A 1 -21.01 -27.15 37.22
N SER A 2 -20.40 -27.33 36.15
CA SER A 2 -20.33 -26.66 34.85
C SER A 2 -20.32 -25.12 34.81
N LYS A 3 -19.14 -24.54 35.12
CA LYS A 3 -18.80 -23.13 34.80
C LYS A 3 -18.11 -22.97 33.41
N SER A 4 -17.84 -24.05 32.70
CA SER A 4 -16.98 -24.02 31.50
C SER A 4 -17.70 -23.86 30.15
N LYS A 5 -19.04 -23.95 30.11
CA LYS A 5 -19.82 -23.83 28.86
C LYS A 5 -20.31 -22.40 28.58
N LEU A 6 -20.53 -21.58 29.61
CA LEU A 6 -21.00 -20.22 29.42
C LEU A 6 -19.89 -19.27 28.86
N ASP A 7 -18.65 -19.50 29.22
CA ASP A 7 -17.53 -18.66 28.76
C ASP A 7 -17.18 -18.86 27.28
N LEU A 8 -17.33 -20.08 26.75
CA LEU A 8 -17.05 -20.34 25.33
C LEU A 8 -18.11 -19.75 24.38
N ASP A 9 -19.36 -19.64 24.81
CA ASP A 9 -20.42 -19.04 24.01
C ASP A 9 -20.41 -17.52 24.03
N PHE A 10 -19.85 -16.92 25.09
CA PHE A 10 -19.60 -15.47 25.14
C PHE A 10 -18.49 -15.06 24.15
N PHE A 11 -17.38 -15.81 24.06
CA PHE A 11 -16.32 -15.57 23.09
C PHE A 11 -16.71 -15.89 21.63
N LYS A 12 -17.72 -16.71 21.42
CA LYS A 12 -18.26 -16.98 20.07
C LYS A 12 -19.20 -15.90 19.54
N LYS A 13 -19.62 -14.96 20.37
CA LYS A 13 -20.50 -13.84 20.01
C LYS A 13 -19.81 -12.52 19.74
N GLU A 14 -18.52 -12.39 20.02
CA GLU A 14 -17.74 -11.31 19.40
C GLU A 14 -17.60 -11.68 17.93
N VAL A 15 -18.41 -11.05 17.11
CA VAL A 15 -18.21 -11.02 15.66
C VAL A 15 -16.84 -10.35 15.46
N PHE A 16 -15.80 -11.14 15.32
CA PHE A 16 -14.50 -10.67 14.88
C PHE A 16 -14.72 -10.12 13.46
N MET A 17 -15.01 -8.85 13.38
CA MET A 17 -15.05 -8.17 12.08
C MET A 17 -13.61 -8.15 11.57
N ALA A 18 -13.36 -8.90 10.51
CA ALA A 18 -12.07 -8.83 9.83
C ALA A 18 -11.78 -7.37 9.45
N PRO A 19 -10.54 -6.88 9.61
CA PRO A 19 -10.19 -5.53 9.19
C PRO A 19 -10.50 -5.36 7.71
N LYS A 20 -11.13 -4.25 7.34
CA LYS A 20 -11.48 -3.95 5.95
C LYS A 20 -10.30 -3.36 5.20
N THR A 21 -9.56 -2.46 5.86
CA THR A 21 -8.42 -1.76 5.30
C THR A 21 -7.15 -2.13 6.08
N VAL A 22 -6.22 -2.79 5.40
CA VAL A 22 -4.95 -3.23 5.99
C VAL A 22 -3.79 -2.54 5.30
N ALA A 23 -2.88 -1.97 6.09
CA ALA A 23 -1.65 -1.35 5.60
C ALA A 23 -0.42 -2.16 6.03
N ILE A 24 0.52 -2.39 5.12
CA ILE A 24 1.74 -3.17 5.41
C ILE A 24 2.99 -2.40 5.04
N ILE A 25 3.87 -2.20 6.02
CA ILE A 25 5.25 -1.74 5.78
C ILE A 25 6.12 -2.98 5.54
N MET A 26 6.54 -3.16 4.28
CA MET A 26 7.31 -4.33 3.84
C MET A 26 8.79 -4.20 4.19
N ASP A 27 9.12 -4.29 5.48
CA ASP A 27 10.50 -4.17 5.98
C ASP A 27 11.21 -5.55 6.07
N GLY A 28 12.54 -5.51 6.09
CA GLY A 28 13.40 -6.68 6.33
C GLY A 28 13.95 -7.38 5.10
N ASN A 29 13.53 -7.04 3.90
CA ASN A 29 13.97 -7.69 2.66
C ASN A 29 15.51 -7.68 2.49
N GLY A 30 16.16 -6.55 2.78
CA GLY A 30 17.61 -6.44 2.73
C GLY A 30 18.31 -7.28 3.81
N ARG A 31 17.77 -7.35 5.03
CA ARG A 31 18.28 -8.20 6.12
C ARG A 31 18.14 -9.67 5.78
N TRP A 32 17.01 -10.06 5.21
CA TRP A 32 16.74 -11.44 4.75
C TRP A 32 17.79 -11.88 3.71
N ALA A 33 18.13 -11.03 2.74
CA ALA A 33 19.15 -11.31 1.74
C ALA A 33 20.53 -11.45 2.38
N LYS A 34 20.92 -10.50 3.24
CA LYS A 34 22.22 -10.49 3.91
C LYS A 34 22.44 -11.77 4.74
N GLN A 35 21.43 -12.25 5.47
CA GLN A 35 21.49 -13.49 6.26
C GLN A 35 21.73 -14.73 5.40
N ARG A 36 21.53 -14.64 4.07
CA ARG A 36 21.71 -15.73 3.09
C ARG A 36 22.91 -15.52 2.17
N GLY A 37 23.75 -14.53 2.45
CA GLY A 37 24.89 -14.19 1.60
C GLY A 37 24.47 -13.62 0.22
N LEU A 38 23.23 -13.14 0.10
CA LEU A 38 22.69 -12.64 -1.16
C LEU A 38 22.74 -11.10 -1.22
N PRO A 39 22.81 -10.51 -2.42
CA PRO A 39 22.71 -9.07 -2.59
C PRO A 39 21.32 -8.58 -2.17
N ARG A 40 21.22 -7.33 -1.70
CA ARG A 40 19.95 -6.70 -1.24
C ARG A 40 18.85 -6.77 -2.30
N THR A 41 19.20 -6.67 -3.57
CA THR A 41 18.27 -6.77 -4.71
C THR A 41 17.54 -8.10 -4.76
N ALA A 42 18.19 -9.21 -4.37
CA ALA A 42 17.54 -10.52 -4.27
C ALA A 42 16.45 -10.53 -3.18
N GLY A 43 16.68 -9.83 -2.06
CA GLY A 43 15.68 -9.64 -1.01
C GLY A 43 14.48 -8.82 -1.51
N HIS A 44 14.73 -7.73 -2.21
CA HIS A 44 13.66 -6.90 -2.79
C HIS A 44 12.82 -7.68 -3.82
N LYS A 45 13.46 -8.49 -4.67
CA LYS A 45 12.75 -9.37 -5.60
C LYS A 45 11.86 -10.37 -4.86
N LYS A 46 12.39 -11.01 -3.81
CA LYS A 46 11.61 -11.94 -2.98
C LYS A 46 10.42 -11.24 -2.31
N GLY A 47 10.62 -10.02 -1.80
CA GLY A 47 9.54 -9.19 -1.26
C GLY A 47 8.44 -8.90 -2.30
N ALA A 48 8.83 -8.52 -3.52
CA ALA A 48 7.88 -8.30 -4.61
C ALA A 48 7.09 -9.56 -4.96
N ASP A 49 7.75 -10.73 -5.07
CA ASP A 49 7.05 -12.00 -5.32
C ASP A 49 6.08 -12.36 -4.17
N THR A 50 6.35 -11.92 -2.93
CA THR A 50 5.48 -12.16 -1.77
C THR A 50 4.19 -11.33 -1.82
N ILE A 51 4.19 -10.17 -2.50
CA ILE A 51 2.99 -9.31 -2.68
C ILE A 51 1.82 -10.13 -3.22
N ARG A 52 2.06 -10.95 -4.25
CA ARG A 52 1.02 -11.81 -4.82
C ARG A 52 0.37 -12.71 -3.77
N THR A 53 1.18 -13.43 -2.99
CA THR A 53 0.69 -14.36 -1.97
C THR A 53 -0.13 -13.63 -0.90
N VAL A 54 0.35 -12.46 -0.46
CA VAL A 54 -0.33 -11.65 0.55
C VAL A 54 -1.64 -11.06 0.00
N ALA A 55 -1.66 -10.59 -1.24
CA ALA A 55 -2.86 -10.05 -1.86
C ALA A 55 -3.97 -11.11 -2.00
N LEU A 56 -3.62 -12.34 -2.44
CA LEU A 56 -4.57 -13.43 -2.54
C LEU A 56 -5.12 -13.84 -1.16
N ALA A 57 -4.24 -13.97 -0.16
CA ALA A 57 -4.65 -14.27 1.21
C ALA A 57 -5.55 -13.17 1.80
N ALA A 58 -5.23 -11.89 1.56
CA ALA A 58 -6.05 -10.77 2.01
C ALA A 58 -7.46 -10.83 1.40
N GLN A 59 -7.57 -11.13 0.10
CA GLN A 59 -8.86 -11.31 -0.55
C GLN A 59 -9.65 -12.49 0.03
N ASP A 60 -8.99 -13.64 0.26
CA ASP A 60 -9.64 -14.82 0.84
C ASP A 60 -10.12 -14.56 2.27
N MET A 61 -9.47 -13.64 3.00
CA MET A 61 -9.88 -13.19 4.34
C MET A 61 -10.98 -12.13 4.32
N GLY A 62 -11.43 -11.66 3.16
CA GLY A 62 -12.47 -10.64 3.02
C GLY A 62 -11.99 -9.21 3.26
N ILE A 63 -10.67 -8.96 3.22
CA ILE A 63 -10.09 -7.61 3.27
C ILE A 63 -10.50 -6.87 2.00
N GLN A 64 -10.97 -5.64 2.14
CA GLN A 64 -11.44 -4.83 1.02
C GLN A 64 -10.33 -4.03 0.37
N LYS A 65 -9.38 -3.51 1.18
CA LYS A 65 -8.24 -2.73 0.70
C LYS A 65 -6.96 -3.17 1.40
N LEU A 66 -5.93 -3.45 0.60
CA LEU A 66 -4.58 -3.78 1.06
C LEU A 66 -3.61 -2.74 0.52
N ILE A 67 -3.00 -1.97 1.42
CA ILE A 67 -2.05 -0.92 1.07
C ILE A 67 -0.65 -1.38 1.41
N LEU A 68 0.25 -1.41 0.43
CA LEU A 68 1.61 -1.89 0.59
C LEU A 68 2.63 -0.77 0.40
N TYR A 69 3.45 -0.48 1.42
CA TYR A 69 4.52 0.51 1.33
C TYR A 69 5.68 -0.04 0.50
N ALA A 70 5.61 0.15 -0.82
CA ALA A 70 6.55 -0.42 -1.78
C ALA A 70 7.81 0.43 -1.98
N PHE A 71 7.67 1.77 -1.97
CA PHE A 71 8.79 2.71 -2.12
C PHE A 71 8.48 4.02 -1.41
N SER A 72 9.28 4.39 -0.41
CA SER A 72 9.12 5.65 0.32
C SER A 72 9.90 6.80 -0.32
N THR A 73 9.50 8.04 -0.04
CA THR A 73 10.26 9.24 -0.44
C THR A 73 11.71 9.23 0.09
N GLU A 74 11.97 8.57 1.22
CA GLU A 74 13.31 8.44 1.80
C GLU A 74 14.18 7.43 1.06
N ASN A 75 13.60 6.52 0.27
CA ASN A 75 14.35 5.52 -0.48
C ASN A 75 15.25 6.12 -1.58
N TRP A 76 14.93 7.31 -2.05
CA TRP A 76 15.81 8.04 -2.99
C TRP A 76 17.20 8.33 -2.45
N LYS A 77 17.41 8.28 -1.11
CA LYS A 77 18.72 8.47 -0.46
C LYS A 77 19.59 7.20 -0.42
N ARG A 78 19.08 6.06 -0.93
CA ARG A 78 19.83 4.82 -1.02
C ARG A 78 20.87 4.86 -2.14
N PRO A 79 21.84 3.93 -2.17
CA PRO A 79 22.76 3.79 -3.30
C PRO A 79 22.03 3.70 -4.63
N GLU A 80 22.59 4.31 -5.66
CA GLU A 80 21.95 4.50 -6.96
C GLU A 80 21.57 3.18 -7.64
N ASP A 81 22.41 2.16 -7.51
CA ASP A 81 22.17 0.82 -8.03
C ASP A 81 20.95 0.16 -7.36
N GLU A 82 20.77 0.32 -6.03
CA GLU A 82 19.60 -0.15 -5.29
C GLU A 82 18.36 0.62 -5.74
N VAL A 83 18.41 1.95 -5.82
CA VAL A 83 17.28 2.79 -6.28
C VAL A 83 16.86 2.41 -7.69
N SER A 84 17.81 2.32 -8.62
CA SER A 84 17.53 1.92 -10.01
C SER A 84 16.84 0.57 -10.10
N TYR A 85 17.24 -0.39 -9.28
CA TYR A 85 16.58 -1.69 -9.20
C TYR A 85 15.18 -1.60 -8.62
N LEU A 86 15.00 -0.89 -7.50
CA LEU A 86 13.69 -0.70 -6.86
C LEU A 86 12.68 -0.03 -7.79
N CYS A 87 13.13 0.95 -8.58
CA CYS A 87 12.26 1.63 -9.56
C CYS A 87 11.72 0.70 -10.64
N LYS A 88 12.39 -0.41 -10.94
CA LYS A 88 11.94 -1.39 -11.94
C LYS A 88 10.99 -2.45 -11.37
N LEU A 89 11.01 -2.66 -10.05
CA LEU A 89 10.24 -3.76 -9.41
C LEU A 89 8.74 -3.70 -9.65
N PRO A 90 8.04 -2.54 -9.55
CA PRO A 90 6.61 -2.50 -9.83
C PRO A 90 6.29 -2.96 -11.26
N GLY A 91 7.09 -2.53 -12.23
CA GLY A 91 6.94 -2.97 -13.63
C GLY A 91 7.13 -4.48 -13.78
N LEU A 92 8.17 -5.04 -13.15
CA LEU A 92 8.42 -6.49 -13.17
C LEU A 92 7.28 -7.28 -12.52
N PHE A 93 6.75 -6.79 -11.40
CA PHE A 93 5.63 -7.41 -10.69
C PHE A 93 4.37 -7.44 -11.58
N PHE A 94 3.94 -6.31 -12.11
CA PHE A 94 2.73 -6.25 -12.91
C PHE A 94 2.85 -7.01 -14.22
N ASN A 95 3.99 -6.93 -14.91
CA ASN A 95 4.20 -7.74 -16.13
C ASN A 95 4.06 -9.25 -15.85
N LYS A 96 4.42 -9.69 -14.66
CA LYS A 96 4.34 -11.10 -14.28
C LYS A 96 2.94 -11.53 -13.83
N PHE A 97 2.23 -10.67 -13.07
CA PHE A 97 1.06 -11.08 -12.29
C PHE A 97 -0.25 -10.41 -12.70
N ILE A 98 -0.25 -9.41 -13.61
CA ILE A 98 -1.47 -8.65 -13.91
C ILE A 98 -2.62 -9.53 -14.39
N ASN A 99 -2.37 -10.52 -15.23
CA ASN A 99 -3.42 -11.41 -15.74
C ASN A 99 -4.08 -12.19 -14.60
N GLU A 100 -3.28 -12.72 -13.66
CA GLU A 100 -3.80 -13.42 -12.49
C GLU A 100 -4.60 -12.49 -11.57
N LEU A 101 -4.14 -11.25 -11.36
CA LEU A 101 -4.87 -10.26 -10.58
C LEU A 101 -6.23 -9.94 -11.23
N MET A 102 -6.27 -9.87 -12.55
CA MET A 102 -7.52 -9.71 -13.33
C MET A 102 -8.46 -10.91 -13.14
N GLU A 103 -7.96 -12.13 -13.29
CA GLU A 103 -8.74 -13.37 -13.11
C GLU A 103 -9.31 -13.48 -11.68
N LYS A 104 -8.57 -12.97 -10.70
CA LYS A 104 -8.98 -12.91 -9.29
C LYS A 104 -9.84 -11.69 -8.95
N ASN A 105 -10.24 -10.89 -9.93
CA ASN A 105 -11.05 -9.69 -9.75
C ASN A 105 -10.41 -8.66 -8.77
N ILE A 106 -9.07 -8.60 -8.69
CA ILE A 106 -8.34 -7.65 -7.85
C ILE A 106 -8.20 -6.32 -8.59
N ARG A 107 -8.60 -5.22 -7.95
CA ARG A 107 -8.40 -3.86 -8.46
C ARG A 107 -7.04 -3.34 -8.02
N VAL A 108 -6.26 -2.82 -8.96
CA VAL A 108 -4.94 -2.22 -8.69
C VAL A 108 -5.07 -0.72 -8.64
N THR A 109 -4.55 -0.11 -7.58
CA THR A 109 -4.40 1.34 -7.43
C THR A 109 -2.99 1.68 -6.94
N PHE A 110 -2.64 2.96 -6.94
CA PHE A 110 -1.40 3.41 -6.31
C PHE A 110 -1.61 4.71 -5.54
N ALA A 111 -0.75 4.93 -4.55
CA ALA A 111 -0.66 6.16 -3.76
C ALA A 111 0.76 6.73 -3.85
N GLY A 112 0.89 8.03 -4.14
CA GLY A 112 2.17 8.73 -4.26
C GLY A 112 2.42 9.33 -5.65
N GLU A 113 3.67 9.66 -5.94
CA GLU A 113 4.06 10.43 -7.13
C GLU A 113 4.94 9.55 -8.05
N LEU A 114 4.47 9.27 -9.27
CA LEU A 114 5.17 8.38 -10.23
C LEU A 114 6.15 9.12 -11.15
N GLU A 115 6.12 10.44 -11.21
CA GLU A 115 6.82 11.25 -12.24
C GLU A 115 8.35 11.06 -12.18
N LYS A 116 8.89 10.68 -11.02
CA LYS A 116 10.32 10.41 -10.86
C LYS A 116 10.75 9.01 -11.30
N PHE A 117 9.80 8.13 -11.58
CA PHE A 117 10.10 6.77 -12.02
C PHE A 117 10.40 6.73 -13.52
N PRO A 118 11.17 5.75 -14.00
CA PRO A 118 11.37 5.54 -15.43
C PRO A 118 10.04 5.42 -16.18
N GLN A 119 9.92 6.03 -17.36
CA GLN A 119 8.67 6.05 -18.13
C GLN A 119 8.11 4.63 -18.35
N ALA A 120 8.94 3.66 -18.67
CA ALA A 120 8.52 2.27 -18.82
C ALA A 120 7.84 1.69 -17.56
N THR A 121 8.25 2.11 -16.36
CA THR A 121 7.62 1.69 -15.10
C THR A 121 6.28 2.40 -14.92
N GLN A 122 6.21 3.70 -15.20
CA GLN A 122 4.96 4.46 -15.16
C GLN A 122 3.91 3.85 -16.11
N ASP A 123 4.32 3.51 -17.34
CA ASP A 123 3.43 2.92 -18.35
C ASP A 123 2.85 1.58 -17.91
N VAL A 124 3.67 0.73 -17.29
CA VAL A 124 3.21 -0.58 -16.78
C VAL A 124 2.26 -0.41 -15.61
N ILE A 125 2.53 0.51 -14.67
CA ILE A 125 1.64 0.79 -13.54
C ILE A 125 0.30 1.32 -14.06
N ASN A 126 0.33 2.33 -14.93
CA ASN A 126 -0.87 2.93 -15.51
C ASN A 126 -1.70 1.89 -16.30
N LYS A 127 -1.02 1.01 -17.04
CA LYS A 127 -1.68 -0.10 -17.73
C LYS A 127 -2.38 -1.03 -16.73
N ALA A 128 -1.71 -1.42 -15.64
CA ALA A 128 -2.29 -2.30 -14.62
C ALA A 128 -3.53 -1.66 -13.97
N VAL A 129 -3.46 -0.38 -13.60
CA VAL A 129 -4.60 0.39 -13.06
C VAL A 129 -5.76 0.41 -14.05
N ASN A 130 -5.49 0.76 -15.32
CA ASN A 130 -6.52 0.85 -16.34
C ASN A 130 -7.18 -0.50 -16.64
N MET A 131 -6.41 -1.58 -16.71
CA MET A 131 -6.93 -2.93 -16.94
C MET A 131 -7.87 -3.37 -15.81
N SER A 132 -7.51 -3.08 -14.56
CA SER A 132 -8.22 -3.58 -13.38
C SER A 132 -9.28 -2.61 -12.82
N LYS A 133 -9.50 -1.45 -13.43
CA LYS A 133 -10.38 -0.37 -12.90
C LYS A 133 -11.82 -0.81 -12.62
N ASN A 134 -12.32 -1.81 -13.34
CA ASN A 134 -13.68 -2.33 -13.19
C ASN A 134 -13.75 -3.55 -12.26
N ASN A 135 -12.63 -4.01 -11.71
CA ASN A 135 -12.62 -5.10 -10.76
C ASN A 135 -13.22 -4.64 -9.43
N THR A 136 -13.97 -5.51 -8.78
CA THR A 136 -14.78 -5.23 -7.59
C THR A 136 -14.34 -6.03 -6.35
N GLY A 137 -13.30 -6.85 -6.47
CA GLY A 137 -12.73 -7.59 -5.35
C GLY A 137 -11.78 -6.72 -4.52
N LEU A 138 -10.72 -7.34 -3.98
CA LEU A 138 -9.71 -6.63 -3.20
C LEU A 138 -9.13 -5.44 -3.99
N GLU A 139 -9.04 -4.28 -3.36
CA GLU A 139 -8.21 -3.18 -3.84
C GLU A 139 -6.76 -3.36 -3.35
N LEU A 140 -5.85 -3.65 -4.27
CA LEU A 140 -4.41 -3.68 -4.02
C LEU A 140 -3.81 -2.31 -4.35
N CYS A 141 -3.53 -1.52 -3.31
CA CYS A 141 -2.91 -0.21 -3.43
C CYS A 141 -1.42 -0.28 -3.17
N LEU A 142 -0.59 0.12 -4.12
CA LEU A 142 0.86 0.25 -3.92
C LEU A 142 1.22 1.70 -3.58
N ALA A 143 1.74 1.93 -2.38
CA ALA A 143 2.30 3.22 -1.99
C ALA A 143 3.74 3.32 -2.57
N ILE A 144 3.89 4.14 -3.64
CA ILE A 144 5.10 4.27 -4.44
C ILE A 144 5.52 5.73 -4.47
N ASN A 145 6.79 6.01 -4.13
CA ASN A 145 7.28 7.38 -3.90
C ASN A 145 6.35 8.14 -2.96
N TYR A 146 5.92 7.42 -1.94
CA TYR A 146 4.94 7.89 -0.97
C TYR A 146 5.64 8.35 0.31
N GLY A 147 5.02 9.32 0.99
CA GLY A 147 5.34 9.75 2.33
C GLY A 147 4.24 10.67 2.85
N SER A 148 3.70 10.42 4.05
CA SER A 148 2.54 11.12 4.58
C SER A 148 2.73 12.64 4.66
N ARG A 149 3.91 13.10 5.08
CA ARG A 149 4.20 14.55 5.12
C ARG A 149 4.14 15.17 3.73
N ARG A 150 4.60 14.44 2.71
CA ARG A 150 4.54 14.88 1.31
C ARG A 150 3.10 14.88 0.81
N GLU A 151 2.35 13.85 1.08
CA GLU A 151 0.92 13.73 0.75
C GLU A 151 0.12 14.89 1.34
N MET A 152 0.28 15.17 2.66
CA MET A 152 -0.39 16.29 3.32
C MET A 152 -0.06 17.63 2.65
N LEU A 153 1.22 17.89 2.31
CA LEU A 153 1.62 19.10 1.61
C LEU A 153 0.98 19.21 0.21
N LEU A 154 0.87 18.10 -0.51
CA LEU A 154 0.21 18.09 -1.83
C LEU A 154 -1.29 18.34 -1.68
N GLY A 155 -1.94 17.72 -0.70
CA GLY A 155 -3.35 17.93 -0.38
C GLY A 155 -3.63 19.38 0.01
N MET A 156 -2.84 19.96 0.91
CA MET A 156 -2.95 21.36 1.32
C MET A 156 -2.76 22.33 0.14
N LYS A 157 -1.78 22.06 -0.72
CA LYS A 157 -1.56 22.88 -1.90
C LYS A 157 -2.75 22.84 -2.84
N LYS A 158 -3.28 21.66 -3.14
CA LYS A 158 -4.45 21.50 -4.01
C LYS A 158 -5.67 22.24 -3.44
N TYR A 159 -5.91 22.09 -2.12
CA TYR A 159 -6.97 22.83 -1.43
C TYR A 159 -6.80 24.35 -1.58
N ALA A 160 -5.59 24.88 -1.27
CA ALA A 160 -5.31 26.31 -1.38
C ALA A 160 -5.51 26.82 -2.81
N ASP A 161 -5.08 26.08 -3.82
CA ASP A 161 -5.27 26.42 -5.23
C ASP A 161 -6.78 26.50 -5.60
N GLU A 162 -7.60 25.60 -5.07
CA GLU A 162 -9.06 25.61 -5.28
C GLU A 162 -9.75 26.81 -4.62
N VAL A 163 -9.32 27.18 -3.40
CA VAL A 163 -9.83 28.40 -2.71
C VAL A 163 -9.44 29.67 -3.48
N VAL A 164 -8.16 29.80 -3.87
CA VAL A 164 -7.69 30.97 -4.65
C VAL A 164 -8.42 31.09 -5.99
N GLN A 165 -8.78 29.98 -6.62
CA GLN A 165 -9.54 29.94 -7.85
C GLN A 165 -11.06 30.16 -7.66
N GLY A 166 -11.52 30.36 -6.43
CA GLY A 166 -12.94 30.51 -6.09
C GLY A 166 -13.80 29.27 -6.35
N LYS A 167 -13.18 28.09 -6.43
CA LYS A 167 -13.87 26.80 -6.64
C LYS A 167 -14.47 26.25 -5.36
N ARG A 168 -14.04 26.74 -4.22
CA ARG A 168 -14.59 26.39 -2.90
C ARG A 168 -14.35 27.50 -1.89
N GLU A 169 -15.07 27.46 -0.78
CA GLU A 169 -14.89 28.34 0.38
C GLU A 169 -13.72 27.90 1.26
N ASN A 170 -13.22 28.81 2.10
CA ASN A 170 -12.13 28.52 3.04
C ASN A 170 -12.70 27.95 4.35
N ASP A 171 -13.24 26.71 4.29
CA ASP A 171 -13.99 26.05 5.35
C ASP A 171 -13.55 24.59 5.55
N LEU A 172 -12.27 24.30 5.38
CA LEU A 172 -11.70 22.94 5.41
C LEU A 172 -11.96 22.24 6.74
N THR A 173 -12.65 21.11 6.69
CA THR A 173 -12.80 20.15 7.80
C THR A 173 -11.83 18.96 7.63
N GLU A 174 -11.65 18.16 8.69
CA GLU A 174 -10.84 16.94 8.62
C GLU A 174 -11.38 15.95 7.56
N GLU A 175 -12.70 15.76 7.54
CA GLU A 175 -13.36 14.90 6.55
C GLU A 175 -13.17 15.39 5.11
N GLU A 176 -13.18 16.69 4.90
CA GLU A 176 -12.94 17.25 3.58
C GLU A 176 -11.46 17.19 3.20
N PHE A 177 -10.55 17.38 4.15
CA PHE A 177 -9.13 17.28 3.90
C PHE A 177 -8.73 15.85 3.50
N SER A 178 -9.33 14.83 4.10
CA SER A 178 -9.05 13.44 3.74
C SER A 178 -9.25 13.16 2.24
N LYS A 179 -10.20 13.83 1.58
CA LYS A 179 -10.47 13.71 0.13
C LYS A 179 -9.32 14.21 -0.77
N TYR A 180 -8.38 14.97 -0.21
CA TYR A 180 -7.18 15.44 -0.90
C TYR A 180 -5.99 14.48 -0.75
N LEU A 181 -6.13 13.47 0.10
CA LEU A 181 -5.10 12.46 0.31
C LEU A 181 -5.19 11.35 -0.75
N PHE A 182 -4.08 10.67 -1.00
CA PHE A 182 -4.05 9.47 -1.87
C PHE A 182 -4.81 8.31 -1.25
N VAL A 183 -4.81 8.24 0.09
CA VAL A 183 -5.52 7.24 0.89
C VAL A 183 -6.43 7.98 1.86
N PRO A 184 -7.69 8.24 1.48
CA PRO A 184 -8.62 9.01 2.30
C PRO A 184 -9.27 8.19 3.43
N GLU A 185 -9.17 6.87 3.41
CA GLU A 185 -9.82 5.98 4.36
C GLU A 185 -8.97 5.75 5.60
N ASP A 186 -9.62 5.49 6.73
CA ASP A 186 -8.99 5.02 7.96
C ASP A 186 -8.40 3.62 7.79
N ILE A 187 -7.33 3.34 8.52
CA ILE A 187 -6.63 2.06 8.50
C ILE A 187 -7.05 1.26 9.73
N ASP A 188 -7.72 0.11 9.52
CA ASP A 188 -8.14 -0.77 10.61
C ASP A 188 -6.96 -1.54 11.23
N LEU A 189 -5.96 -1.90 10.41
CA LEU A 189 -4.79 -2.64 10.87
C LEU A 189 -3.54 -2.23 10.11
N MET A 190 -2.50 -1.82 10.83
CA MET A 190 -1.16 -1.59 10.29
C MET A 190 -0.20 -2.70 10.73
N ILE A 191 0.46 -3.33 9.77
CA ILE A 191 1.47 -4.36 10.00
C ILE A 191 2.83 -3.84 9.54
N ARG A 192 3.85 -4.02 10.39
CA ARG A 192 5.24 -3.86 9.97
C ARG A 192 6.02 -5.13 10.23
N THR A 193 6.65 -5.66 9.19
CA THR A 193 7.48 -6.87 9.30
C THR A 193 8.84 -6.57 9.93
N SER A 194 9.57 -7.62 10.36
CA SER A 194 10.95 -7.54 10.86
C SER A 194 11.15 -6.94 12.25
N GLY A 195 10.12 -6.92 13.11
CA GLY A 195 10.25 -6.53 14.51
C GLY A 195 10.48 -5.04 14.76
N GLU A 196 10.16 -4.20 13.80
CA GLU A 196 10.27 -2.73 13.91
C GLU A 196 8.91 -2.11 14.23
N LEU A 197 8.86 -1.13 15.14
CA LEU A 197 7.61 -0.51 15.61
C LEU A 197 7.35 0.90 15.06
N ARG A 198 8.31 1.51 14.35
CA ARG A 198 8.13 2.86 13.78
C ARG A 198 7.30 2.82 12.50
N ILE A 199 6.49 3.85 12.27
CA ILE A 199 5.63 3.99 11.07
C ILE A 199 6.32 4.60 9.86
N SER A 200 7.50 5.19 10.02
CA SER A 200 8.38 5.65 8.92
C SER A 200 7.70 6.55 7.88
N ASN A 201 6.98 7.58 8.34
CA ASN A 201 6.29 8.53 7.45
C ASN A 201 5.25 7.86 6.53
N TYR A 202 4.55 6.83 7.05
CA TYR A 202 3.55 6.07 6.32
C TYR A 202 2.19 6.21 6.97
N LEU A 203 1.20 6.72 6.23
CA LEU A 203 -0.20 6.86 6.63
C LEU A 203 -0.35 7.49 8.03
N LEU A 204 0.17 8.73 8.20
CA LEU A 204 0.09 9.53 9.43
C LEU A 204 -1.30 10.13 9.59
#